data_59d570fd689e2121a436c668937a2e17
#
_entry.id   59d570fd689e2121a436c668937a2e17
#
_cell.length_a   1.000
_cell.length_b   1.000
_cell.length_c   1.000
_cell.angle_alpha   90.00
_cell.angle_beta   90.00
_cell.angle_gamma   90.00
#
_symmetry.space_group_name_H-M   'P 1'
#
loop_
_entity.id
_entity.type
_entity.pdbx_description
1 polymer ?
#
loop_
_entity_poly.entity_id
_entity_poly.type
_entity_poly.pdbx_seq_one_letter_code
_entity_poly.pdbx_strand_id
1 'polypeptide(L)'
;AEGSFDVQIQILEAGAASGIPVSGTAGAAGISGGDTTYVMPPERAVAALTRDILNRIPRRISDKDGHPGDMVNFVIVGSEERLKRAFENGGWVLVDRTKADAVVHTLISTLSKEEYVEMPMSELYLFGRPQDFGFAHADPYAVVATRHHLRVWKSASEVGGETLWVGAATHDVGFEKDQRNGSVTHKIDPDIDLEREYLARTLVASGVVTQWAHVTPENALTGAKTATGGSFHSDGRILVLVVGEGSSSGATSK
;
A
#
# COMPACT_ATOMS: atom_id res chain seq x y z
N ALA A 1 -26.32 4.81 -18.93
CA ALA A 1 -26.61 4.84 -17.48
C ALA A 1 -25.31 5.20 -16.78
N GLU A 2 -25.23 6.44 -16.29
CA GLU A 2 -24.11 6.91 -15.47
C GLU A 2 -24.23 6.23 -14.09
N GLY A 3 -23.36 5.25 -13.85
CA GLY A 3 -23.22 4.66 -12.53
C GLY A 3 -22.48 5.63 -11.62
N SER A 4 -23.14 6.12 -10.58
CA SER A 4 -22.50 6.92 -9.54
C SER A 4 -21.47 6.08 -8.80
N PHE A 5 -20.25 6.62 -8.64
CA PHE A 5 -19.27 6.08 -7.73
C PHE A 5 -19.74 6.32 -6.29
N ASP A 6 -19.96 5.28 -5.52
CA ASP A 6 -19.99 5.40 -4.07
C ASP A 6 -18.54 5.46 -3.57
N VAL A 7 -17.96 6.66 -3.65
CA VAL A 7 -16.67 6.96 -3.03
C VAL A 7 -17.00 7.48 -1.62
N GLN A 8 -16.91 6.61 -0.62
CA GLN A 8 -16.91 7.08 0.77
C GLN A 8 -15.55 7.69 1.08
N ILE A 9 -15.45 9.00 0.88
CA ILE A 9 -14.27 9.79 1.25
C ILE A 9 -14.40 10.12 2.73
N GLN A 10 -13.60 9.50 3.59
CA GLN A 10 -13.40 9.98 4.95
C GLN A 10 -12.25 10.98 4.93
N ILE A 11 -12.59 12.27 5.09
CA ILE A 11 -11.60 13.32 5.28
C ILE A 11 -11.13 13.24 6.74
N LEU A 12 -9.87 12.91 6.94
CA LEU A 12 -9.25 13.02 8.26
C LEU A 12 -8.90 14.49 8.49
N GLU A 13 -9.74 15.21 9.24
CA GLU A 13 -9.36 16.48 9.79
C GLU A 13 -8.20 16.28 10.77
N ALA A 14 -7.08 16.93 10.52
CA ALA A 14 -5.99 17.01 11.48
C ALA A 14 -6.55 17.62 12.78
N GLY A 15 -6.42 16.89 13.89
CA GLY A 15 -6.99 17.10 15.21
C GLY A 15 -7.50 18.49 15.53
N ALA A 16 -8.79 18.64 15.64
CA ALA A 16 -9.45 19.86 16.10
C ALA A 16 -9.21 20.06 17.60
N ALA A 17 -8.29 20.94 17.93
CA ALA A 17 -8.41 21.70 19.18
C ALA A 17 -9.45 22.79 18.95
N SER A 18 -10.49 22.75 19.78
CA SER A 18 -11.60 23.69 19.94
C SER A 18 -11.50 25.09 19.31
N GLY A 19 -12.50 25.42 18.48
CA GLY A 19 -13.18 26.72 18.46
C GLY A 19 -12.48 27.84 17.71
N ILE A 20 -13.05 28.20 16.53
CA ILE A 20 -13.46 29.57 16.12
C ILE A 20 -13.85 29.49 14.61
N PRO A 21 -14.99 30.03 14.15
CA PRO A 21 -15.34 30.03 12.75
C PRO A 21 -14.58 31.15 12.03
N VAL A 22 -13.84 30.85 10.97
CA VAL A 22 -13.23 31.84 10.10
C VAL A 22 -14.00 31.88 8.77
N SER A 23 -14.81 32.92 8.63
CA SER A 23 -15.28 33.44 7.35
C SER A 23 -14.13 34.21 6.70
N GLY A 24 -13.67 33.81 5.53
CA GLY A 24 -12.60 34.50 4.79
C GLY A 24 -12.85 34.47 3.29
N THR A 25 -13.21 35.63 2.74
CA THR A 25 -13.36 35.95 1.34
C THR A 25 -12.05 35.82 0.56
N ALA A 26 -12.15 35.27 -0.68
CA ALA A 26 -11.07 35.18 -1.64
C ALA A 26 -10.51 36.55 -2.04
N GLY A 27 -9.21 36.76 -1.84
CA GLY A 27 -8.43 37.85 -2.38
C GLY A 27 -7.49 37.36 -3.48
N ALA A 28 -7.62 37.94 -4.68
CA ALA A 28 -6.71 37.73 -5.79
C ALA A 28 -5.35 38.35 -5.46
N ALA A 29 -4.26 37.61 -5.59
CA ALA A 29 -2.88 38.10 -5.51
C ALA A 29 -2.07 37.64 -6.73
N GLY A 30 -1.27 38.57 -7.24
CA GLY A 30 -0.64 38.64 -8.53
C GLY A 30 0.41 37.59 -8.83
N ILE A 31 0.60 37.44 -10.13
CA ILE A 31 1.54 36.54 -10.80
C ILE A 31 2.96 37.14 -10.69
N SER A 32 3.86 36.45 -10.04
CA SER A 32 5.32 36.60 -10.17
C SER A 32 5.87 35.31 -10.73
N GLY A 33 6.57 35.39 -11.88
CA GLY A 33 7.11 34.24 -12.60
C GLY A 33 8.27 33.58 -11.84
N GLY A 34 7.99 32.44 -11.28
CA GLY A 34 8.93 31.43 -10.87
C GLY A 34 8.29 30.10 -11.25
N ASP A 35 9.09 29.17 -11.74
CA ASP A 35 8.67 27.82 -12.14
C ASP A 35 8.06 27.08 -10.93
N THR A 36 6.84 27.40 -10.61
CA THR A 36 6.08 26.79 -9.53
C THR A 36 5.47 25.53 -10.11
N THR A 37 6.12 24.40 -9.90
CA THR A 37 5.51 23.10 -10.07
C THR A 37 4.21 23.09 -9.26
N TYR A 38 3.09 23.16 -9.97
CA TYR A 38 1.77 23.14 -9.34
C TYR A 38 1.55 21.77 -8.71
N VAL A 39 1.71 21.69 -7.41
CA VAL A 39 1.34 20.49 -6.65
C VAL A 39 -0.16 20.53 -6.41
N MET A 40 -0.89 19.58 -6.97
CA MET A 40 -2.34 19.49 -6.78
C MET A 40 -2.66 19.29 -5.30
N PRO A 41 -3.62 20.07 -4.73
CA PRO A 41 -4.06 19.84 -3.36
C PRO A 41 -4.51 18.38 -3.16
N PRO A 42 -4.19 17.74 -2.03
CA PRO A 42 -4.50 16.33 -1.77
C PRO A 42 -5.98 15.96 -2.00
N GLU A 43 -6.90 16.87 -1.69
CA GLU A 43 -8.35 16.67 -1.89
C GLU A 43 -8.74 16.42 -3.36
N ARG A 44 -7.93 16.87 -4.33
CA ARG A 44 -8.17 16.62 -5.75
C ARG A 44 -7.49 15.34 -6.26
N ALA A 45 -6.50 14.83 -5.54
CA ALA A 45 -5.75 13.66 -5.99
C ALA A 45 -6.63 12.40 -6.05
N VAL A 46 -7.46 12.13 -5.05
CA VAL A 46 -8.40 11.00 -5.08
C VAL A 46 -9.45 11.19 -6.17
N ALA A 47 -9.98 12.40 -6.33
CA ALA A 47 -10.95 12.72 -7.38
C ALA A 47 -10.34 12.62 -8.80
N ALA A 48 -9.02 12.85 -8.93
CA ALA A 48 -8.30 12.70 -10.19
C ALA A 48 -7.96 11.24 -10.54
N LEU A 49 -8.09 10.31 -9.59
CA LEU A 49 -7.94 8.87 -9.84
C LEU A 49 -9.17 8.37 -10.59
N THR A 50 -9.12 8.49 -11.91
CA THR A 50 -10.23 8.13 -12.76
C THR A 50 -10.44 6.61 -12.84
N ARG A 51 -11.66 6.18 -13.19
CA ARG A 51 -11.99 4.78 -13.46
C ARG A 51 -11.02 4.15 -14.45
N ASP A 52 -10.66 4.88 -15.51
CA ASP A 52 -9.74 4.40 -16.54
C ASP A 52 -8.34 4.08 -16.02
N ILE A 53 -7.83 4.86 -15.05
CA ILE A 53 -6.55 4.57 -14.41
C ILE A 53 -6.68 3.29 -13.59
N LEU A 54 -7.72 3.16 -12.77
CA LEU A 54 -7.94 1.97 -11.95
C LEU A 54 -8.14 0.71 -12.79
N ASN A 55 -8.90 0.79 -13.89
CA ASN A 55 -9.19 -0.35 -14.76
C ASN A 55 -7.95 -0.84 -15.54
N ARG A 56 -6.94 0.02 -15.73
CA ARG A 56 -5.65 -0.36 -16.34
C ARG A 56 -4.69 -1.03 -15.39
N ILE A 57 -4.92 -0.98 -14.08
CA ILE A 57 -4.08 -1.64 -13.09
C ILE A 57 -4.38 -3.15 -13.13
N PRO A 58 -3.36 -4.02 -13.36
CA PRO A 58 -3.56 -5.46 -13.26
C PRO A 58 -4.04 -5.84 -11.85
N ARG A 59 -5.01 -6.76 -11.76
CA ARG A 59 -5.56 -7.17 -10.47
C ARG A 59 -4.68 -8.16 -9.71
N ARG A 60 -3.65 -8.71 -10.35
CA ARG A 60 -2.77 -9.70 -9.76
C ARG A 60 -1.31 -9.43 -10.13
N ILE A 61 -0.45 -9.67 -9.16
CA ILE A 61 0.98 -9.80 -9.39
C ILE A 61 1.28 -11.21 -9.90
N SER A 62 2.49 -11.46 -10.37
CA SER A 62 2.92 -12.80 -10.82
C SER A 62 4.27 -13.17 -10.23
N ASP A 63 4.58 -14.47 -10.27
CA ASP A 63 5.94 -14.95 -10.08
C ASP A 63 6.79 -14.72 -11.35
N LYS A 64 8.06 -15.11 -11.31
CA LYS A 64 9.00 -14.99 -12.45
C LYS A 64 8.59 -15.78 -13.70
N ASP A 65 7.78 -16.81 -13.52
CA ASP A 65 7.30 -17.69 -14.60
C ASP A 65 5.93 -17.24 -15.15
N GLY A 66 5.40 -16.13 -14.63
CA GLY A 66 4.13 -15.54 -15.05
C GLY A 66 2.89 -16.15 -14.40
N HIS A 67 3.04 -17.04 -13.40
CA HIS A 67 1.89 -17.57 -12.68
C HIS A 67 1.28 -16.48 -11.81
N PRO A 68 -0.05 -16.26 -11.87
CA PRO A 68 -0.70 -15.22 -11.10
C PRO A 68 -0.63 -15.51 -9.59
N GLY A 69 -0.12 -14.53 -8.85
CA GLY A 69 0.08 -14.54 -7.40
C GLY A 69 -1.01 -13.77 -6.63
N ASP A 70 -0.56 -12.89 -5.71
CA ASP A 70 -1.44 -12.16 -4.82
C ASP A 70 -2.25 -11.08 -5.54
N MET A 71 -3.32 -10.62 -4.90
CA MET A 71 -4.17 -9.56 -5.43
C MET A 71 -3.54 -8.20 -5.18
N VAL A 72 -3.61 -7.32 -6.19
CA VAL A 72 -3.38 -5.89 -6.01
C VAL A 72 -4.57 -5.31 -5.25
N ASN A 73 -4.35 -4.88 -4.02
CA ASN A 73 -5.39 -4.44 -3.09
C ASN A 73 -5.23 -3.01 -2.57
N PHE A 74 -4.14 -2.30 -2.94
CA PHE A 74 -4.00 -0.89 -2.61
C PHE A 74 -3.24 -0.10 -3.68
N VAL A 75 -3.43 1.22 -3.66
CA VAL A 75 -2.64 2.20 -4.40
C VAL A 75 -2.31 3.39 -3.50
N ILE A 76 -1.16 4.02 -3.74
CA ILE A 76 -0.71 5.22 -3.02
C ILE A 76 -0.37 6.30 -4.04
N VAL A 77 -0.85 7.53 -3.81
CA VAL A 77 -0.54 8.72 -4.61
C VAL A 77 0.40 9.62 -3.82
N GLY A 78 1.56 9.94 -4.39
CA GLY A 78 2.54 10.82 -3.79
C GLY A 78 3.98 10.51 -4.18
N SER A 79 4.93 11.34 -3.74
CA SER A 79 6.35 11.13 -4.03
C SER A 79 6.93 9.89 -3.32
N GLU A 80 8.07 9.42 -3.81
CA GLU A 80 8.79 8.28 -3.20
C GLU A 80 9.19 8.55 -1.75
N GLU A 81 9.64 9.77 -1.46
CA GLU A 81 10.06 10.18 -0.12
C GLU A 81 8.87 10.15 0.86
N ARG A 82 7.71 10.64 0.42
CA ARG A 82 6.49 10.62 1.24
C ARG A 82 5.96 9.19 1.43
N LEU A 83 6.03 8.36 0.39
CA LEU A 83 5.73 6.94 0.48
C LEU A 83 6.58 6.27 1.58
N LYS A 84 7.90 6.39 1.49
CA LYS A 84 8.84 5.78 2.46
C LYS A 84 8.59 6.28 3.87
N ARG A 85 8.40 7.59 4.03
CA ARG A 85 8.07 8.20 5.33
C ARG A 85 6.76 7.67 5.92
N ALA A 86 5.73 7.47 5.08
CA ALA A 86 4.46 6.91 5.54
C ALA A 86 4.63 5.49 6.08
N PHE A 87 5.39 4.65 5.38
CA PHE A 87 5.69 3.29 5.83
C PHE A 87 6.55 3.29 7.09
N GLU A 88 7.64 4.04 7.13
CA GLU A 88 8.53 4.15 8.28
C GLU A 88 7.78 4.62 9.54
N ASN A 89 7.03 5.72 9.44
CA ASN A 89 6.22 6.23 10.54
C ASN A 89 5.11 5.26 10.96
N GLY A 90 4.61 4.45 10.02
CA GLY A 90 3.62 3.39 10.26
C GLY A 90 4.23 2.12 10.89
N GLY A 91 5.54 2.10 11.16
CA GLY A 91 6.23 0.96 11.77
C GLY A 91 6.63 -0.14 10.78
N TRP A 92 6.54 0.11 9.49
CA TRP A 92 6.94 -0.84 8.45
C TRP A 92 8.44 -0.75 8.17
N VAL A 93 9.07 -1.90 8.03
CA VAL A 93 10.51 -2.03 7.74
C VAL A 93 10.70 -2.30 6.25
N LEU A 94 11.60 -1.54 5.61
CA LEU A 94 12.01 -1.80 4.23
C LEU A 94 12.86 -3.08 4.19
N VAL A 95 12.44 -4.06 3.38
CA VAL A 95 13.12 -5.34 3.23
C VAL A 95 14.09 -5.31 2.06
N ASP A 96 15.35 -5.70 2.31
CA ASP A 96 16.39 -5.76 1.28
C ASP A 96 16.09 -6.87 0.26
N ARG A 97 16.11 -6.53 -1.03
CA ARG A 97 15.87 -7.44 -2.15
C ARG A 97 17.04 -8.37 -2.46
N THR A 98 18.26 -7.99 -2.08
CA THR A 98 19.47 -8.66 -2.56
C THR A 98 19.83 -9.96 -1.83
N LYS A 99 19.17 -10.27 -0.73
CA LYS A 99 19.48 -11.43 0.12
C LYS A 99 18.49 -12.60 -0.04
N ALA A 100 17.56 -12.52 -0.98
CA ALA A 100 16.38 -13.41 -1.02
C ALA A 100 16.67 -14.89 -1.32
N ASP A 101 17.67 -15.20 -2.13
CA ASP A 101 17.79 -16.57 -2.70
C ASP A 101 18.51 -17.59 -1.80
N ALA A 102 19.28 -17.16 -0.81
CA ALA A 102 20.18 -18.05 -0.06
C ALA A 102 19.64 -18.53 1.30
N VAL A 103 18.67 -17.86 1.91
CA VAL A 103 18.34 -18.06 3.34
C VAL A 103 17.04 -18.81 3.57
N VAL A 104 16.14 -18.87 2.61
CA VAL A 104 14.73 -19.29 2.80
C VAL A 104 14.56 -20.76 3.22
N HIS A 105 15.46 -21.65 2.85
CA HIS A 105 15.23 -23.09 3.03
C HIS A 105 15.83 -23.71 4.31
N THR A 106 16.77 -23.06 4.97
CA THR A 106 17.54 -23.74 6.04
C THR A 106 17.33 -23.18 7.45
N LEU A 107 16.75 -21.98 7.62
CA LEU A 107 16.79 -21.27 8.90
C LEU A 107 15.44 -20.93 9.55
N ILE A 108 14.31 -21.19 8.91
CA ILE A 108 12.98 -20.75 9.38
C ILE A 108 12.64 -21.22 10.80
N SER A 109 13.15 -22.37 11.23
CA SER A 109 12.85 -22.95 12.55
C SER A 109 13.66 -22.35 13.71
N THR A 110 14.66 -21.51 13.42
CA THR A 110 15.62 -20.98 14.42
C THR A 110 15.64 -19.46 14.52
N LEU A 111 14.92 -18.75 13.64
CA LEU A 111 14.92 -17.29 13.60
C LEU A 111 14.14 -16.69 14.77
N SER A 112 14.65 -15.60 15.34
CA SER A 112 13.89 -14.73 16.23
C SER A 112 12.78 -14.01 15.46
N LYS A 113 11.82 -13.43 16.18
CA LYS A 113 10.72 -12.68 15.57
C LYS A 113 11.22 -11.47 14.74
N GLU A 114 12.25 -10.78 15.23
CA GLU A 114 12.86 -9.64 14.54
C GLU A 114 13.58 -10.07 13.26
N GLU A 115 14.36 -11.15 13.31
CA GLU A 115 15.01 -11.73 12.13
C GLU A 115 14.01 -12.21 11.08
N TYR A 116 12.83 -12.71 11.49
CA TYR A 116 11.79 -13.12 10.56
C TYR A 116 11.15 -11.93 9.82
N VAL A 117 10.95 -10.81 10.49
CA VAL A 117 10.43 -9.58 9.85
C VAL A 117 11.41 -9.04 8.80
N GLU A 118 12.70 -9.10 9.09
CA GLU A 118 13.76 -8.66 8.17
C GLU A 118 14.10 -9.70 7.09
N MET A 119 13.49 -10.88 7.15
CA MET A 119 13.77 -11.95 6.18
C MET A 119 13.43 -11.49 4.75
N PRO A 120 14.36 -11.73 3.79
CA PRO A 120 14.16 -11.32 2.40
C PRO A 120 12.87 -11.87 1.81
N MET A 121 12.22 -11.08 0.96
CA MET A 121 11.03 -11.46 0.22
C MET A 121 11.38 -11.86 -1.21
N SER A 122 10.72 -12.90 -1.73
CA SER A 122 10.83 -13.30 -3.13
C SER A 122 10.49 -12.15 -4.07
N GLU A 123 11.19 -12.08 -5.20
CA GLU A 123 10.80 -11.17 -6.28
C GLU A 123 9.47 -11.61 -6.88
N LEU A 124 8.55 -10.66 -6.96
CA LEU A 124 7.28 -10.82 -7.68
C LEU A 124 7.16 -9.69 -8.71
N TYR A 125 6.30 -9.88 -9.69
CA TYR A 125 6.28 -9.06 -10.89
C TYR A 125 4.92 -8.39 -11.08
N LEU A 126 4.95 -7.10 -11.43
CA LEU A 126 3.83 -6.34 -11.93
C LEU A 126 4.35 -5.41 -13.03
N PHE A 127 3.54 -5.10 -14.03
CA PHE A 127 3.97 -4.32 -15.20
C PHE A 127 5.21 -4.89 -15.92
N GLY A 128 5.42 -6.22 -15.87
CA GLY A 128 6.55 -6.91 -16.51
C GLY A 128 7.90 -6.72 -15.82
N ARG A 129 7.94 -6.22 -14.58
CA ARG A 129 9.17 -5.96 -13.82
C ARG A 129 9.02 -6.31 -12.34
N PRO A 130 10.12 -6.55 -11.60
CA PRO A 130 10.08 -6.80 -10.18
C PRO A 130 9.61 -5.57 -9.39
N GLN A 131 9.19 -5.77 -8.14
CA GLN A 131 8.79 -4.70 -7.24
C GLN A 131 9.90 -3.66 -7.02
N ASP A 132 9.51 -2.40 -6.84
CA ASP A 132 10.46 -1.34 -6.45
C ASP A 132 10.82 -1.47 -4.96
N PHE A 133 9.81 -1.72 -4.12
CA PHE A 133 9.99 -1.88 -2.67
C PHE A 133 9.22 -3.07 -2.13
N GLY A 134 9.77 -3.66 -1.07
CA GLY A 134 9.09 -4.57 -0.19
C GLY A 134 9.12 -4.03 1.24
N PHE A 135 8.00 -4.13 1.95
CA PHE A 135 7.92 -3.75 3.35
C PHE A 135 7.33 -4.88 4.17
N ALA A 136 7.79 -5.00 5.41
CA ALA A 136 7.26 -5.94 6.38
C ALA A 136 6.97 -5.24 7.70
N HIS A 137 5.99 -5.75 8.44
CA HIS A 137 5.63 -5.27 9.75
C HIS A 137 5.46 -6.46 10.69
N ALA A 138 6.00 -6.37 11.92
CA ALA A 138 5.88 -7.42 12.91
C ALA A 138 4.48 -7.44 13.50
N ASP A 139 3.85 -8.62 13.57
CA ASP A 139 2.68 -8.80 14.40
C ASP A 139 3.09 -8.80 15.89
N PRO A 140 2.65 -7.84 16.72
CA PRO A 140 3.10 -7.72 18.10
C PRO A 140 2.69 -8.91 18.99
N TYR A 141 1.69 -9.69 18.58
CA TYR A 141 1.12 -10.78 19.37
C TYR A 141 1.39 -12.18 18.82
N ALA A 142 2.09 -12.29 17.68
CA ALA A 142 2.20 -13.55 16.98
C ALA A 142 3.49 -14.33 17.29
N VAL A 143 3.40 -15.64 17.11
CA VAL A 143 4.54 -16.57 17.07
C VAL A 143 5.37 -16.36 15.80
N VAL A 144 6.63 -16.82 15.84
CA VAL A 144 7.52 -16.89 14.68
C VAL A 144 6.80 -17.61 13.53
N ALA A 145 6.51 -16.97 12.46
CA ALA A 145 5.88 -17.42 11.20
C ALA A 145 4.72 -16.53 10.73
N THR A 146 4.41 -15.47 11.46
CA THR A 146 3.38 -14.51 11.06
C THR A 146 4.01 -13.14 10.88
N ARG A 147 3.75 -12.53 9.74
CA ARG A 147 4.15 -11.14 9.45
C ARG A 147 3.21 -10.53 8.43
N HIS A 148 2.99 -9.26 8.59
CA HIS A 148 2.40 -8.43 7.56
C HIS A 148 3.47 -8.10 6.53
N HIS A 149 3.21 -8.30 5.25
CA HIS A 149 4.15 -7.93 4.21
C HIS A 149 3.45 -7.43 2.95
N LEU A 150 4.15 -6.58 2.24
CA LEU A 150 3.62 -6.02 1.01
C LEU A 150 4.72 -5.70 0.01
N ARG A 151 4.32 -5.54 -1.24
CA ARG A 151 5.18 -5.13 -2.34
C ARG A 151 4.57 -3.95 -3.05
N VAL A 152 5.42 -3.05 -3.53
CA VAL A 152 5.01 -1.80 -4.16
C VAL A 152 5.74 -1.62 -5.49
N TRP A 153 5.00 -1.19 -6.50
CA TRP A 153 5.50 -0.86 -7.84
C TRP A 153 5.15 0.56 -8.20
N LYS A 154 6.11 1.30 -8.74
CA LYS A 154 5.85 2.58 -9.38
C LYS A 154 5.09 2.34 -10.68
N SER A 155 3.91 2.94 -10.83
CA SER A 155 3.17 2.94 -12.08
C SER A 155 3.77 3.93 -13.09
N ALA A 156 3.54 3.69 -14.37
CA ALA A 156 3.79 4.70 -15.41
C ALA A 156 2.73 5.81 -15.42
N SER A 157 1.61 5.61 -14.72
CA SER A 157 0.56 6.62 -14.60
C SER A 157 0.84 7.56 -13.44
N GLU A 158 0.45 8.82 -13.63
CA GLU A 158 0.45 9.85 -12.59
C GLU A 158 -0.98 10.27 -12.28
N VAL A 159 -1.21 10.75 -11.07
CA VAL A 159 -2.48 11.29 -10.60
C VAL A 159 -2.25 12.71 -10.12
N GLY A 160 -2.75 13.68 -10.89
CA GLY A 160 -2.56 15.09 -10.56
C GLY A 160 -1.11 15.57 -10.52
N GLY A 161 -0.23 14.96 -11.31
CA GLY A 161 1.22 15.23 -11.32
C GLY A 161 2.02 14.51 -10.23
N GLU A 162 1.35 13.68 -9.42
CA GLU A 162 1.96 12.86 -8.39
C GLU A 162 2.12 11.41 -8.87
N THR A 163 3.17 10.75 -8.41
CA THR A 163 3.41 9.34 -8.72
C THR A 163 2.29 8.46 -8.17
N LEU A 164 1.79 7.52 -8.99
CA LEU A 164 0.91 6.45 -8.57
C LEU A 164 1.73 5.20 -8.25
N TRP A 165 1.65 4.74 -7.02
CA TRP A 165 2.22 3.48 -6.55
C TRP A 165 1.13 2.43 -6.46
N VAL A 166 1.42 1.22 -6.89
CA VAL A 166 0.46 0.09 -6.89
C VAL A 166 1.04 -1.01 -6.03
N GLY A 167 0.22 -1.62 -5.17
CA GLY A 167 0.73 -2.61 -4.25
C GLY A 167 -0.18 -3.79 -3.99
N ALA A 168 0.45 -4.85 -3.46
CA ALA A 168 -0.18 -6.06 -2.96
C ALA A 168 0.29 -6.31 -1.53
N ALA A 169 -0.64 -6.34 -0.59
CA ALA A 169 -0.40 -6.62 0.83
C ALA A 169 -1.06 -7.93 1.21
N THR A 170 -0.34 -8.75 1.97
CA THR A 170 -0.78 -10.04 2.48
C THR A 170 -0.23 -10.28 3.88
N HIS A 171 -0.96 -11.05 4.69
CA HIS A 171 -0.55 -11.46 6.01
C HIS A 171 -0.16 -12.95 6.00
N ASP A 172 1.08 -13.27 6.35
CA ASP A 172 1.51 -14.66 6.57
C ASP A 172 0.95 -15.14 7.90
N VAL A 173 0.21 -16.25 7.89
CA VAL A 173 -0.40 -16.88 9.08
C VAL A 173 0.20 -18.24 9.40
N GLY A 174 1.29 -18.63 8.74
CA GLY A 174 1.98 -19.90 8.95
C GLY A 174 2.63 -20.42 7.68
N PHE A 175 2.75 -21.73 7.61
CA PHE A 175 3.36 -22.44 6.48
C PHE A 175 2.37 -23.45 5.88
N GLU A 176 2.51 -23.68 4.57
CA GLU A 176 1.79 -24.71 3.83
C GLU A 176 2.69 -25.37 2.79
N LYS A 177 2.19 -26.37 2.10
CA LYS A 177 2.90 -26.99 0.96
C LYS A 177 2.51 -26.30 -0.33
N ASP A 178 3.50 -25.86 -1.10
CA ASP A 178 3.32 -25.44 -2.48
C ASP A 178 2.74 -26.59 -3.29
N GLN A 179 1.54 -26.41 -3.84
CA GLN A 179 0.81 -27.45 -4.57
C GLN A 179 1.48 -27.82 -5.90
N ARG A 180 2.44 -27.03 -6.38
CA ARG A 180 3.17 -27.27 -7.64
C ARG A 180 4.32 -28.25 -7.48
N ASN A 181 5.03 -28.19 -6.35
CA ASN A 181 6.28 -28.93 -6.15
C ASN A 181 6.43 -29.58 -4.76
N GLY A 182 5.47 -29.35 -3.85
CA GLY A 182 5.46 -29.91 -2.50
C GLY A 182 6.44 -29.26 -1.51
N SER A 183 7.16 -28.20 -1.90
CA SER A 183 8.04 -27.46 -1.00
C SER A 183 7.24 -26.69 0.05
N VAL A 184 7.89 -26.36 1.17
CA VAL A 184 7.28 -25.51 2.20
C VAL A 184 7.26 -24.07 1.70
N THR A 185 6.11 -23.42 1.82
CA THR A 185 5.88 -22.03 1.48
C THR A 185 5.08 -21.34 2.58
N HIS A 186 5.01 -20.02 2.52
CA HIS A 186 4.15 -19.25 3.43
C HIS A 186 2.67 -19.47 3.09
N LYS A 187 1.87 -19.57 4.15
CA LYS A 187 0.42 -19.57 4.06
C LYS A 187 -0.08 -18.18 4.37
N ILE A 188 -0.74 -17.54 3.41
CA ILE A 188 -1.38 -16.24 3.65
C ILE A 188 -2.76 -16.41 4.28
N ASP A 189 -3.22 -15.38 5.00
CA ASP A 189 -4.61 -15.29 5.42
C ASP A 189 -5.51 -15.26 4.18
N PRO A 190 -6.50 -16.15 4.09
CA PRO A 190 -7.40 -16.16 2.94
C PRO A 190 -8.29 -14.91 2.85
N ASP A 191 -8.57 -14.22 3.94
CA ASP A 191 -9.27 -12.93 3.94
C ASP A 191 -8.26 -11.79 3.79
N ILE A 192 -7.90 -11.50 2.54
CA ILE A 192 -6.90 -10.47 2.24
C ILE A 192 -7.39 -9.04 2.51
N ASP A 193 -8.68 -8.84 2.74
CA ASP A 193 -9.21 -7.53 3.09
C ASP A 193 -8.80 -7.14 4.51
N LEU A 194 -8.58 -8.10 5.41
CA LEU A 194 -8.05 -7.84 6.76
C LEU A 194 -6.68 -7.18 6.69
N GLU A 195 -5.81 -7.64 5.78
CA GLU A 195 -4.49 -7.03 5.59
C GLU A 195 -4.59 -5.65 4.95
N ARG A 196 -5.49 -5.46 3.98
CA ARG A 196 -5.76 -4.14 3.41
C ARG A 196 -6.18 -3.14 4.50
N GLU A 197 -7.07 -3.53 5.41
CA GLU A 197 -7.52 -2.68 6.51
C GLU A 197 -6.42 -2.47 7.57
N TYR A 198 -5.58 -3.47 7.80
CA TYR A 198 -4.40 -3.31 8.66
C TYR A 198 -3.45 -2.25 8.10
N LEU A 199 -3.14 -2.33 6.80
CA LEU A 199 -2.36 -1.34 6.09
C LEU A 199 -2.97 0.07 6.20
N ALA A 200 -4.28 0.19 5.98
CA ALA A 200 -4.99 1.46 6.12
C ALA A 200 -4.77 2.08 7.51
N ARG A 201 -4.98 1.30 8.57
CA ARG A 201 -4.84 1.79 9.96
C ARG A 201 -3.41 2.24 10.27
N THR A 202 -2.40 1.45 9.89
CA THR A 202 -0.99 1.77 10.20
C THR A 202 -0.52 3.00 9.44
N LEU A 203 -0.86 3.12 8.15
CA LEU A 203 -0.46 4.27 7.35
C LEU A 203 -1.23 5.55 7.72
N VAL A 204 -2.50 5.46 8.04
CA VAL A 204 -3.25 6.61 8.57
C VAL A 204 -2.67 7.10 9.89
N ALA A 205 -2.31 6.19 10.78
CA ALA A 205 -1.66 6.53 12.05
C ALA A 205 -0.26 7.16 11.88
N SER A 206 0.39 7.00 10.70
CA SER A 206 1.69 7.61 10.40
C SER A 206 1.69 9.15 10.39
N GLY A 207 0.51 9.78 10.26
CA GLY A 207 0.34 11.23 10.14
C GLY A 207 0.76 11.81 8.78
N VAL A 208 1.13 10.96 7.81
CA VAL A 208 1.55 11.37 6.46
C VAL A 208 0.40 11.20 5.45
N VAL A 209 -0.57 10.32 5.74
CA VAL A 209 -1.75 10.14 4.90
C VAL A 209 -2.70 11.32 5.09
N THR A 210 -3.03 11.98 3.99
CA THR A 210 -3.94 13.15 3.97
C THR A 210 -5.35 12.79 3.53
N GLN A 211 -5.49 11.74 2.71
CA GLN A 211 -6.78 11.21 2.26
C GLN A 211 -6.71 9.70 2.06
N TRP A 212 -7.83 9.04 2.23
CA TRP A 212 -7.99 7.63 1.88
C TRP A 212 -9.43 7.31 1.49
N ALA A 213 -9.59 6.27 0.66
CA ALA A 213 -10.88 5.78 0.23
C ALA A 213 -10.80 4.30 -0.18
N HIS A 214 -11.93 3.61 -0.16
CA HIS A 214 -12.08 2.33 -0.84
C HIS A 214 -12.80 2.54 -2.17
N VAL A 215 -12.27 1.97 -3.25
CA VAL A 215 -12.83 2.10 -4.60
C VAL A 215 -13.00 0.72 -5.22
N THR A 216 -14.17 0.46 -5.80
CA THR A 216 -14.43 -0.77 -6.56
C THR A 216 -14.14 -0.52 -8.04
N PRO A 217 -13.09 -1.14 -8.63
CA PRO A 217 -12.84 -1.05 -10.06
C PRO A 217 -13.82 -1.93 -10.86
N GLU A 218 -13.98 -1.68 -12.15
CA GLU A 218 -14.84 -2.51 -13.01
C GLU A 218 -14.33 -3.96 -13.13
N ASN A 219 -13.01 -4.14 -13.07
CA ASN A 219 -12.34 -5.44 -13.09
C ASN A 219 -12.08 -5.98 -11.68
N ALA A 220 -12.97 -5.71 -10.72
CA ALA A 220 -12.84 -6.19 -9.35
C ALA A 220 -12.65 -7.70 -9.30
N LEU A 221 -11.73 -8.13 -8.43
CA LEU A 221 -11.44 -9.55 -8.19
C LEU A 221 -11.88 -9.91 -6.77
N THR A 222 -12.81 -10.85 -6.63
CA THR A 222 -13.38 -11.24 -5.34
C THR A 222 -12.80 -12.54 -4.78
N GLY A 223 -11.93 -13.22 -5.53
CA GLY A 223 -11.23 -14.41 -5.06
C GLY A 223 -10.46 -15.09 -6.18
N ALA A 224 -9.40 -15.78 -5.80
CA ALA A 224 -8.58 -16.58 -6.71
C ALA A 224 -7.69 -17.54 -5.91
N LYS A 225 -6.79 -18.24 -6.62
CA LYS A 225 -5.70 -19.01 -6.02
C LYS A 225 -4.40 -18.21 -6.12
N THR A 226 -3.55 -18.31 -5.11
CA THR A 226 -2.17 -17.83 -5.14
C THR A 226 -1.33 -18.64 -6.14
N ALA A 227 -0.13 -18.18 -6.47
CA ALA A 227 0.80 -18.93 -7.30
C ALA A 227 1.17 -20.30 -6.71
N THR A 228 1.15 -20.45 -5.39
CA THR A 228 1.44 -21.70 -4.66
C THR A 228 0.22 -22.62 -4.47
N GLY A 229 -0.97 -22.17 -4.90
CA GLY A 229 -2.22 -22.94 -4.90
C GLY A 229 -3.16 -22.66 -3.73
N GLY A 230 -2.77 -21.87 -2.74
CA GLY A 230 -3.65 -21.36 -1.68
C GLY A 230 -4.79 -20.51 -2.27
N SER A 231 -5.93 -20.49 -1.61
CA SER A 231 -7.08 -19.66 -2.04
C SER A 231 -7.21 -18.42 -1.18
N PHE A 232 -7.64 -17.32 -1.78
CA PHE A 232 -8.02 -16.11 -1.07
C PHE A 232 -9.39 -15.58 -1.54
N HIS A 233 -9.99 -14.72 -0.74
CA HIS A 233 -11.20 -13.97 -1.07
C HIS A 233 -11.08 -12.50 -0.67
N SER A 234 -11.90 -11.66 -1.29
CA SER A 234 -11.93 -10.19 -1.09
C SER A 234 -13.30 -9.64 -1.44
N ASP A 235 -13.64 -8.46 -0.95
CA ASP A 235 -14.77 -7.66 -1.42
C ASP A 235 -14.51 -7.00 -2.79
N GLY A 236 -13.30 -7.14 -3.33
CA GLY A 236 -12.89 -6.61 -4.63
C GLY A 236 -12.49 -5.14 -4.64
N ARG A 237 -12.56 -4.44 -3.51
CA ARG A 237 -12.17 -3.04 -3.40
C ARG A 237 -10.66 -2.86 -3.34
N ILE A 238 -10.22 -1.68 -3.77
CA ILE A 238 -8.84 -1.20 -3.65
C ILE A 238 -8.81 -0.08 -2.61
N LEU A 239 -7.87 -0.13 -1.70
CA LEU A 239 -7.54 0.98 -0.82
C LEU A 239 -6.76 2.03 -1.61
N VAL A 240 -7.23 3.25 -1.64
CA VAL A 240 -6.56 4.42 -2.20
C VAL A 240 -6.06 5.28 -1.06
N LEU A 241 -4.79 5.63 -1.06
CA LEU A 241 -4.15 6.49 -0.07
C LEU A 241 -3.46 7.66 -0.78
N VAL A 242 -3.57 8.86 -0.23
CA VAL A 242 -2.81 10.03 -0.66
C VAL A 242 -1.84 10.40 0.46
N VAL A 243 -0.54 10.45 0.14
CA VAL A 243 0.49 10.85 1.09
C VAL A 243 0.93 12.28 0.80
N GLY A 244 0.87 13.12 1.83
CA GLY A 244 1.24 14.54 1.79
C GLY A 244 2.47 14.86 2.63
N GLU A 245 2.77 16.16 2.74
CA GLU A 245 3.72 16.64 3.73
C GLU A 245 3.07 16.43 5.11
N GLY A 246 3.59 15.53 5.93
CA GLY A 246 3.07 15.30 7.28
C GLY A 246 2.91 16.62 8.05
N SER A 247 1.89 16.74 8.88
CA SER A 247 1.77 17.89 9.78
C SER A 247 3.01 17.93 10.66
N SER A 248 3.91 18.89 10.39
CA SER A 248 4.98 19.21 11.31
C SER A 248 4.32 19.71 12.60
N SER A 249 4.22 18.85 13.62
CA SER A 249 3.92 19.32 14.96
C SER A 249 5.05 20.26 15.32
N GLY A 250 4.78 21.58 15.28
CA GLY A 250 5.75 22.60 15.63
C GLY A 250 6.28 22.35 17.03
N ALA A 251 7.49 21.84 17.11
CA ALA A 251 8.27 21.93 18.32
C ALA A 251 8.58 23.43 18.53
N THR A 252 7.71 24.12 19.25
CA THR A 252 8.01 25.43 19.80
C THR A 252 9.05 25.21 20.87
N SER A 253 10.33 25.39 20.51
CA SER A 253 11.40 25.54 21.49
C SER A 253 11.11 26.78 22.31
N LYS A 254 10.88 26.62 23.59
CA LYS A 254 11.05 27.68 24.59
C LYS A 254 12.45 27.56 25.16
#